data_37b8736cda163df5a7ef7119e3e40f90
#
_entry.id   37b8736cda163df5a7ef7119e3e40f90
#
_cell.length_a   1.000
_cell.length_b   1.000
_cell.length_c   1.000
_cell.angle_alpha   90.00
_cell.angle_beta   90.00
_cell.angle_gamma   90.00
#
_symmetry.space_group_name_H-M   'P 1'
#
loop_
_entity.id
_entity.type
_entity.pdbx_description
1 polymer ?
#
loop_
_entity_poly.entity_id
_entity_poly.type
_entity_poly.pdbx_seq_one_letter_code
_entity_poly.pdbx_strand_id
1 'polypeptide(L)'
;MQFTGKEDIEAPIERVFEEITDFQGFERSALRRGADVRRTDKLKVPGVGMSWHAAFKLRGKQRKVDVTVAEYDPPNGIKLGLMSPSIEGQMVAELVALSRGRTRMTVTLVLQPRTLAARLMMQSLRLARNNLTKRF
;
A
#
# COMPACT_ATOMS: atom_id res chain seq x y z
N MET A 1 7.07 -10.69 6.38
CA MET A 1 5.70 -10.65 6.93
C MET A 1 4.74 -10.30 5.82
N GLN A 2 3.65 -11.04 5.70
CA GLN A 2 2.70 -10.87 4.61
C GLN A 2 1.29 -10.75 5.16
N PHE A 3 0.53 -9.80 4.62
CA PHE A 3 -0.87 -9.58 4.95
C PHE A 3 -1.68 -9.62 3.66
N THR A 4 -2.83 -10.30 3.70
CA THR A 4 -3.73 -10.39 2.55
C THR A 4 -5.15 -10.13 3.00
N GLY A 5 -5.86 -9.26 2.26
CA GLY A 5 -7.26 -8.98 2.49
C GLY A 5 -8.04 -9.09 1.18
N LYS A 6 -9.27 -9.57 1.26
CA LYS A 6 -10.19 -9.65 0.12
C LYS A 6 -11.49 -8.95 0.46
N GLU A 7 -12.04 -8.24 -0.51
CA GLU A 7 -13.32 -7.56 -0.36
C GLU A 7 -14.06 -7.55 -1.67
N ASP A 8 -15.36 -7.83 -1.62
CA ASP A 8 -16.24 -7.73 -2.77
C ASP A 8 -16.93 -6.37 -2.72
N ILE A 9 -16.80 -5.64 -3.83
CA ILE A 9 -17.27 -4.26 -3.94
C ILE A 9 -18.37 -4.19 -4.99
N GLU A 10 -19.49 -3.57 -4.63
CA GLU A 10 -20.65 -3.39 -5.51
C GLU A 10 -20.41 -2.23 -6.48
N ALA A 11 -19.46 -2.42 -7.40
CA ALA A 11 -19.12 -1.45 -8.44
C ALA A 11 -18.42 -2.16 -9.60
N PRO A 12 -18.49 -1.59 -10.82
CA PRO A 12 -17.74 -2.11 -11.96
C PRO A 12 -16.22 -2.04 -11.72
N ILE A 13 -15.48 -2.96 -12.34
CA ILE A 13 -14.03 -3.04 -12.17
C ILE A 13 -13.32 -1.72 -12.55
N GLU A 14 -13.78 -1.06 -13.59
CA GLU A 14 -13.20 0.23 -14.02
C GLU A 14 -13.37 1.30 -12.94
N ARG A 15 -14.54 1.31 -12.30
CA ARG A 15 -14.81 2.26 -11.21
C ARG A 15 -13.96 2.00 -9.99
N VAL A 16 -13.80 0.72 -9.62
CA VAL A 16 -12.95 0.34 -8.49
C VAL A 16 -11.50 0.72 -8.78
N PHE A 17 -11.00 0.42 -9.98
CA PHE A 17 -9.64 0.79 -10.36
C PHE A 17 -9.43 2.30 -10.30
N GLU A 18 -10.38 3.08 -10.79
CA GLU A 18 -10.33 4.54 -10.76
C GLU A 18 -10.21 5.05 -9.32
N GLU A 19 -10.97 4.47 -8.39
CA GLU A 19 -10.94 4.88 -6.99
C GLU A 19 -9.61 4.51 -6.29
N ILE A 20 -9.07 3.32 -6.53
CA ILE A 20 -7.82 2.90 -5.88
C ILE A 20 -6.59 3.55 -6.49
N THR A 21 -6.70 4.18 -7.66
CA THR A 21 -5.61 4.90 -8.31
C THR A 21 -5.81 6.41 -8.31
N ASP A 22 -6.69 6.91 -7.50
CA ASP A 22 -6.86 8.36 -7.29
C ASP A 22 -5.72 8.90 -6.44
N PHE A 23 -4.54 9.00 -7.05
CA PHE A 23 -3.31 9.38 -6.36
C PHE A 23 -3.40 10.80 -5.79
N GLN A 24 -4.03 11.73 -6.52
CA GLN A 24 -4.20 13.09 -6.02
C GLN A 24 -5.10 13.13 -4.78
N GLY A 25 -6.13 12.29 -4.75
CA GLY A 25 -6.99 12.14 -3.59
C GLY A 25 -6.24 11.62 -2.37
N PHE A 26 -5.38 10.62 -2.58
CA PHE A 26 -4.53 10.08 -1.51
C PHE A 26 -3.52 11.10 -1.01
N GLU A 27 -2.91 11.89 -1.91
CA GLU A 27 -2.00 12.97 -1.53
C GLU A 27 -2.70 14.00 -0.64
N ARG A 28 -3.89 14.44 -1.04
CA ARG A 28 -4.69 15.39 -0.24
C ARG A 28 -5.07 14.82 1.12
N SER A 29 -5.46 13.55 1.16
CA SER A 29 -5.82 12.87 2.41
C SER A 29 -4.62 12.78 3.35
N ALA A 30 -3.44 12.45 2.82
CA ALA A 30 -2.21 12.37 3.60
C ALA A 30 -1.83 13.74 4.18
N LEU A 31 -1.92 14.80 3.38
CA LEU A 31 -1.63 16.16 3.83
C LEU A 31 -2.57 16.59 4.96
N ARG A 32 -3.86 16.27 4.86
CA ARG A 32 -4.83 16.58 5.92
C ARG A 32 -4.51 15.87 7.23
N ARG A 33 -3.87 14.70 7.16
CA ARG A 33 -3.46 13.92 8.34
C ARG A 33 -2.08 14.32 8.87
N GLY A 34 -1.48 15.35 8.30
CA GLY A 34 -0.19 15.89 8.76
C GLY A 34 1.03 15.26 8.12
N ALA A 35 0.86 14.41 7.12
CA ALA A 35 1.99 13.88 6.36
C ALA A 35 2.44 14.85 5.29
N ASP A 36 3.75 14.92 5.05
CA ASP A 36 4.33 15.67 3.95
C ASP A 36 4.58 14.69 2.81
N VAL A 37 3.86 14.87 1.70
CA VAL A 37 3.93 13.98 0.55
C VAL A 37 4.30 14.78 -0.69
N ARG A 38 5.37 14.34 -1.38
CA ARG A 38 5.84 14.99 -2.60
C ARG A 38 5.99 14.00 -3.74
N ARG A 39 5.56 14.42 -4.93
CA ARG A 39 5.85 13.71 -6.18
C ARG A 39 7.35 13.79 -6.46
N THR A 40 7.98 12.68 -6.80
CA THR A 40 9.41 12.62 -7.10
C THR A 40 9.70 12.22 -8.54
N ASP A 41 8.67 11.89 -9.32
CA ASP A 41 8.80 11.61 -10.75
C ASP A 41 8.37 12.82 -11.60
N LYS A 42 8.58 12.72 -12.91
CA LYS A 42 8.20 13.76 -13.89
C LYS A 42 7.19 13.26 -14.92
N LEU A 43 6.52 12.15 -14.62
CA LEU A 43 5.55 11.57 -15.54
C LEU A 43 4.30 12.45 -15.64
N LYS A 44 3.82 12.64 -16.86
CA LYS A 44 2.61 13.42 -17.15
C LYS A 44 1.36 12.56 -17.14
N VAL A 45 1.52 11.26 -17.39
CA VAL A 45 0.43 10.29 -17.45
C VAL A 45 0.67 9.22 -16.38
N PRO A 46 -0.37 8.78 -15.65
CA PRO A 46 -0.22 7.72 -14.66
C PRO A 46 0.36 6.45 -15.26
N GLY A 47 1.26 5.81 -14.53
CA GLY A 47 1.87 4.58 -14.99
C GLY A 47 3.06 4.16 -14.14
N VAL A 48 3.77 3.14 -14.63
CA VAL A 48 4.99 2.64 -14.00
C VAL A 48 6.02 3.74 -13.91
N GLY A 49 6.67 3.85 -12.75
CA GLY A 49 7.67 4.88 -12.49
C GLY A 49 7.16 6.10 -11.74
N MET A 50 5.84 6.25 -11.57
CA MET A 50 5.32 7.27 -10.66
C MET A 50 5.90 7.02 -9.28
N SER A 51 6.31 8.10 -8.60
CA SER A 51 6.93 7.95 -7.30
C SER A 51 6.61 9.13 -6.39
N TRP A 52 6.66 8.86 -5.09
CA TRP A 52 6.40 9.83 -4.03
C TRP A 52 7.39 9.64 -2.90
N HIS A 53 7.69 10.75 -2.24
CA HIS A 53 8.40 10.74 -0.97
C HIS A 53 7.44 11.23 0.10
N ALA A 54 7.22 10.41 1.13
CA ALA A 54 6.33 10.75 2.24
C ALA A 54 7.11 10.83 3.54
N ALA A 55 6.82 11.86 4.34
CA ALA A 55 7.38 12.03 5.66
C ALA A 55 6.24 12.27 6.65
N PHE A 56 6.25 11.57 7.77
CA PHE A 56 5.19 11.64 8.76
C PHE A 56 5.72 11.29 10.13
N LYS A 57 5.01 11.71 11.18
CA LYS A 57 5.30 11.32 12.55
C LYS A 57 4.49 10.10 12.93
N LEU A 58 5.17 9.10 13.47
CA LEU A 58 4.53 7.91 14.01
C LEU A 58 5.22 7.57 15.33
N ARG A 59 4.45 7.50 16.40
CA ARG A 59 4.95 7.21 17.76
C ARG A 59 6.07 8.18 18.18
N GLY A 60 5.90 9.47 17.86
CA GLY A 60 6.84 10.52 18.24
C GLY A 60 8.11 10.60 17.43
N LYS A 61 8.27 9.72 16.43
CA LYS A 61 9.44 9.72 15.55
C LYS A 61 9.06 10.11 14.12
N GLN A 62 9.92 10.88 13.49
CA GLN A 62 9.79 11.21 12.08
C GLN A 62 10.12 9.97 11.24
N ARG A 63 9.19 9.59 10.37
CA ARG A 63 9.33 8.45 9.47
C ARG A 63 9.33 8.93 8.04
N LYS A 64 10.08 8.23 7.17
CA LYS A 64 10.15 8.54 5.74
C LYS A 64 9.94 7.26 4.95
N VAL A 65 9.17 7.34 3.88
CA VAL A 65 8.97 6.23 2.98
C VAL A 65 8.92 6.72 1.54
N ASP A 66 9.58 5.98 0.65
CA ASP A 66 9.50 6.21 -0.79
C ASP A 66 8.54 5.18 -1.38
N VAL A 67 7.62 5.64 -2.20
CA VAL A 67 6.60 4.82 -2.85
C VAL A 67 6.79 4.93 -4.36
N THR A 68 6.82 3.80 -5.06
CA THR A 68 6.98 3.77 -6.51
C THR A 68 5.96 2.82 -7.12
N VAL A 69 5.36 3.21 -8.23
CA VAL A 69 4.48 2.32 -9.00
C VAL A 69 5.37 1.38 -9.80
N ALA A 70 5.38 0.09 -9.42
CA ALA A 70 6.18 -0.95 -10.06
C ALA A 70 5.45 -1.64 -11.19
N GLU A 71 4.13 -1.81 -11.08
CA GLU A 71 3.26 -2.36 -12.12
C GLU A 71 1.96 -1.56 -12.16
N TYR A 72 1.45 -1.34 -13.36
CA TYR A 72 0.22 -0.58 -13.59
C TYR A 72 -0.53 -1.23 -14.75
N ASP A 73 -1.62 -1.93 -14.43
CA ASP A 73 -2.37 -2.72 -15.38
C ASP A 73 -3.88 -2.43 -15.28
N PRO A 74 -4.35 -1.30 -15.83
CA PRO A 74 -5.78 -0.97 -15.81
C PRO A 74 -6.61 -1.95 -16.61
N PRO A 75 -7.78 -2.37 -16.14
CA PRO A 75 -8.35 -2.12 -14.83
C PRO A 75 -8.08 -3.25 -13.83
N ASN A 76 -7.05 -4.06 -14.04
CA ASN A 76 -6.84 -5.33 -13.35
C ASN A 76 -6.03 -5.22 -12.07
N GLY A 77 -5.13 -4.24 -11.98
CA GLY A 77 -4.34 -4.13 -10.78
C GLY A 77 -3.23 -3.11 -10.83
N ILE A 78 -2.58 -2.98 -9.68
CA ILE A 78 -1.44 -2.09 -9.49
C ILE A 78 -0.51 -2.70 -8.43
N LYS A 79 0.79 -2.48 -8.60
CA LYS A 79 1.80 -2.89 -7.64
C LYS A 79 2.64 -1.68 -7.25
N LEU A 80 2.77 -1.47 -5.94
CA LEU A 80 3.59 -0.41 -5.37
C LEU A 80 4.82 -0.99 -4.69
N GLY A 81 5.97 -0.38 -4.90
CA GLY A 81 7.17 -0.64 -4.13
C GLY A 81 7.27 0.36 -2.99
N LEU A 82 7.63 -0.12 -1.80
CA LEU A 82 7.77 0.69 -0.60
C LEU A 82 9.19 0.57 -0.08
N MET A 83 9.82 1.70 0.24
CA MET A 83 11.21 1.72 0.71
C MET A 83 11.36 2.74 1.83
N SER A 84 11.86 2.28 2.98
CA SER A 84 12.24 3.12 4.11
C SER A 84 13.62 2.69 4.61
N PRO A 85 14.24 3.45 5.52
CA PRO A 85 15.54 3.05 6.07
C PRO A 85 15.52 1.70 6.78
N SER A 86 14.41 1.33 7.40
CA SER A 86 14.32 0.11 8.21
C SER A 86 13.50 -1.01 7.59
N ILE A 87 12.64 -0.71 6.62
CA ILE A 87 11.69 -1.68 6.04
C ILE A 87 11.60 -1.46 4.54
N GLU A 88 11.55 -2.55 3.78
CA GLU A 88 11.15 -2.52 2.37
C GLU A 88 9.93 -3.39 2.20
N GLY A 89 9.15 -3.12 1.16
CA GLY A 89 7.92 -3.88 0.95
C GLY A 89 7.30 -3.66 -0.41
N GLN A 90 6.21 -4.40 -0.61
CA GLN A 90 5.39 -4.31 -1.81
C GLN A 90 3.93 -4.38 -1.42
N MET A 91 3.12 -3.59 -2.11
CA MET A 91 1.67 -3.67 -2.00
C MET A 91 1.11 -3.98 -3.39
N VAL A 92 0.31 -5.04 -3.47
CA VAL A 92 -0.32 -5.45 -4.72
C VAL A 92 -1.83 -5.41 -4.54
N ALA A 93 -2.53 -4.70 -5.43
CA ALA A 93 -3.98 -4.73 -5.49
C ALA A 93 -4.38 -5.41 -6.79
N GLU A 94 -5.14 -6.49 -6.69
CA GLU A 94 -5.65 -7.25 -7.83
C GLU A 94 -7.16 -7.17 -7.85
N LEU A 95 -7.71 -6.87 -9.03
CA LEU A 95 -9.15 -6.73 -9.22
C LEU A 95 -9.64 -7.80 -10.19
N VAL A 96 -10.75 -8.45 -9.82
CA VAL A 96 -11.42 -9.44 -10.68
C VAL A 96 -12.90 -9.07 -10.75
N ALA A 97 -13.38 -8.86 -11.96
CA ALA A 97 -14.80 -8.62 -12.18
C ALA A 97 -15.59 -9.91 -11.94
N LEU A 98 -16.47 -9.90 -10.94
CA LEU A 98 -17.38 -11.02 -10.66
C LEU A 98 -18.64 -10.91 -11.52
N SER A 99 -19.04 -9.67 -11.83
CA SER A 99 -20.12 -9.33 -12.72
C SER A 99 -19.91 -7.89 -13.21
N ARG A 100 -20.82 -7.36 -14.00
CA ARG A 100 -20.71 -5.97 -14.48
C ARG A 100 -20.71 -4.94 -13.34
N GLY A 101 -21.41 -5.24 -12.26
CA GLY A 101 -21.57 -4.33 -11.13
C GLY A 101 -20.90 -4.81 -9.86
N ARG A 102 -20.03 -5.82 -9.92
CA ARG A 102 -19.40 -6.35 -8.73
C ARG A 102 -17.97 -6.79 -9.01
N THR A 103 -17.06 -6.37 -8.14
CA THR A 103 -15.61 -6.60 -8.30
C THR A 103 -15.03 -7.14 -7.00
N ARG A 104 -14.17 -8.15 -7.11
CA ARG A 104 -13.38 -8.62 -5.97
C ARG A 104 -12.02 -7.97 -5.99
N MET A 105 -11.67 -7.32 -4.88
CA MET A 105 -10.36 -6.72 -4.67
C MET A 105 -9.57 -7.58 -3.70
N THR A 106 -8.37 -7.97 -4.09
CA THR A 106 -7.42 -8.65 -3.22
C THR A 106 -6.21 -7.74 -3.04
N VAL A 107 -5.90 -7.39 -1.79
CA VAL A 107 -4.73 -6.56 -1.46
C VAL A 107 -3.75 -7.41 -0.69
N THR A 108 -2.51 -7.45 -1.15
CA THR A 108 -1.42 -8.16 -0.48
C THR A 108 -0.32 -7.16 -0.15
N LEU A 109 0.09 -7.16 1.13
CA LEU A 109 1.19 -6.34 1.61
C LEU A 109 2.29 -7.27 2.10
N VAL A 110 3.48 -7.15 1.52
CA VAL A 110 4.66 -7.92 1.92
C VAL A 110 5.67 -6.94 2.48
N LEU A 111 6.13 -7.17 3.72
CA LEU A 111 7.11 -6.32 4.39
C LEU A 111 8.33 -7.15 4.75
N GLN A 112 9.52 -6.58 4.52
CA GLN A 112 10.80 -7.20 4.86
C GLN A 112 11.64 -6.22 5.67
N PRO A 113 12.24 -6.68 6.80
CA PRO A 113 13.10 -5.82 7.59
C PRO A 113 14.44 -5.60 6.88
N ARG A 114 14.95 -4.37 6.97
CA ARG A 114 16.28 -4.01 6.45
C ARG A 114 17.31 -3.88 7.58
N THR A 115 16.84 -3.79 8.83
CA THR A 115 17.70 -3.64 10.01
C THR A 115 17.39 -4.74 11.02
N LEU A 116 18.33 -4.98 11.93
CA LEU A 116 18.12 -5.93 13.02
C LEU A 116 16.97 -5.52 13.93
N ALA A 117 16.87 -4.23 14.24
CA ALA A 117 15.79 -3.69 15.08
C ALA A 117 14.41 -3.93 14.42
N ALA A 118 14.30 -3.69 13.12
CA ALA A 118 13.06 -3.94 12.40
C ALA A 118 12.70 -5.43 12.35
N ARG A 119 13.71 -6.29 12.21
CA ARG A 119 13.51 -7.75 12.23
C ARG A 119 12.96 -8.22 13.57
N LEU A 120 13.52 -7.72 14.68
CA LEU A 120 13.04 -8.04 16.01
C LEU A 120 11.62 -7.54 16.23
N MET A 121 11.31 -6.33 15.77
CA MET A 121 9.97 -5.77 15.85
C MET A 121 8.97 -6.63 15.12
N MET A 122 9.28 -7.07 13.90
CA MET A 122 8.40 -7.92 13.10
C MET A 122 8.17 -9.29 13.77
N GLN A 123 9.20 -9.86 14.39
CA GLN A 123 9.06 -11.10 15.14
C GLN A 123 8.10 -10.93 16.32
N SER A 124 8.20 -9.81 17.04
CA SER A 124 7.30 -9.50 18.15
C SER A 124 5.86 -9.36 17.69
N LEU A 125 5.63 -8.68 16.57
CA LEU A 125 4.29 -8.54 15.97
C LEU A 125 3.73 -9.89 15.54
N ARG A 126 4.56 -10.75 14.97
CA ARG A 126 4.16 -12.10 14.55
C ARG A 126 3.75 -12.95 15.74
N LEU A 127 4.50 -12.90 16.84
CA LEU A 127 4.17 -13.61 18.09
C LEU A 127 2.86 -13.10 18.69
N ALA A 128 2.67 -11.79 18.74
CA ALA A 128 1.42 -11.19 19.23
C ALA A 128 0.23 -11.62 18.39
N ARG A 129 0.37 -11.64 17.05
CA ARG A 129 -0.66 -12.11 16.13
C ARG A 129 -1.00 -13.58 16.37
N ASN A 130 0.00 -14.43 16.53
CA ASN A 130 -0.21 -15.86 16.80
C ASN A 130 -0.92 -16.08 18.13
N ASN A 131 -0.53 -15.34 19.18
CA ASN A 131 -1.18 -15.41 20.48
C ASN A 131 -2.64 -14.99 20.43
N LEU A 132 -2.96 -13.93 19.69
CA LEU A 132 -4.34 -13.48 19.50
C LEU A 132 -5.16 -14.54 18.74
N THR A 133 -4.59 -15.17 17.73
CA THR A 133 -5.25 -16.22 16.96
C THR A 133 -5.53 -17.45 17.83
N LYS A 134 -4.62 -17.80 18.74
CA LYS A 134 -4.79 -18.95 19.63
C LYS A 134 -5.87 -18.75 20.71
N ARG A 135 -6.19 -17.50 21.04
CA ARG A 135 -7.24 -17.18 22.03
C ARG A 135 -8.67 -17.30 21.46
N PHE A 136 -8.79 -17.33 20.17
CA PHE A 136 -10.05 -17.50 19.46
C PHE A 136 -10.14 -18.87 18.82
#